data_c339ef2ebf0ab4135fc4c12b29ff9c7b
#
_entry.id   c339ef2ebf0ab4135fc4c12b29ff9c7b
#
_cell.length_a   1.000
_cell.length_b   1.000
_cell.length_c   1.000
_cell.angle_alpha   90.00
_cell.angle_beta   90.00
_cell.angle_gamma   90.00
#
_symmetry.space_group_name_H-M   'P 1'
#
loop_
_entity.id
_entity.type
_entity.pdbx_description
1 polymer ?
#
loop_
_entity_poly.entity_id
_entity_poly.type
_entity_poly.pdbx_seq_one_letter_code
_entity_poly.pdbx_strand_id
1 'polypeptide(L)' 'MPSTSIPLNEAPDEIKLAVDLIYLLESHDIQPHIALAALEIVKRDFEHKLSSIATLDAQNRSKHD' A
#
# COMPACT_ATOMS: atom_id res chain seq x y z
N MET A 1 -13.83 -8.38 -14.64
CA MET A 1 -13.28 -8.01 -14.85
C MET A 1 -12.49 -8.23 -15.25
N PRO A 2 -12.08 -8.11 -15.58
CA PRO A 2 -11.38 -8.18 -16.12
C PRO A 2 -10.51 -8.56 -16.25
N SER A 3 -10.31 -8.82 -16.30
CA SER A 3 -9.67 -8.98 -16.46
C SER A 3 -8.47 -8.96 -16.61
N THR A 4 -7.83 -9.28 -15.96
CA THR A 4 -6.56 -9.13 -16.10
C THR A 4 -5.99 -10.22 -16.83
N SER A 5 -5.17 -9.97 -17.71
CA SER A 5 -4.52 -11.01 -18.41
C SER A 5 -3.15 -11.26 -17.88
N ILE A 6 -2.72 -10.57 -16.87
CA ILE A 6 -1.40 -10.79 -16.30
C ILE A 6 -1.49 -11.80 -15.18
N PRO A 7 -0.73 -12.88 -15.24
CA PRO A 7 -0.72 -13.82 -14.12
C PRO A 7 -0.27 -13.13 -12.86
N LEU A 8 -0.88 -13.50 -11.75
CA LEU A 8 -0.60 -12.82 -10.49
C LEU A 8 0.86 -12.89 -10.11
N ASN A 9 1.50 -14.01 -10.37
CA ASN A 9 2.89 -14.15 -9.97
C ASN A 9 3.83 -13.30 -10.82
N GLU A 10 3.33 -12.74 -11.91
CA GLU A 10 4.12 -11.83 -12.74
C GLU A 10 3.67 -10.39 -12.59
N ALA A 11 2.70 -10.14 -11.74
CA ALA A 11 2.20 -8.79 -11.56
C ALA A 11 3.18 -7.98 -10.72
N PRO A 12 3.17 -6.67 -10.85
CA PRO A 12 3.99 -5.82 -9.98
C PRO A 12 3.62 -6.03 -8.52
N ASP A 13 4.55 -5.72 -7.63
CA ASP A 13 4.36 -5.94 -6.22
C ASP A 13 3.12 -5.26 -5.69
N GLU A 14 2.86 -4.03 -6.14
CA GLU A 14 1.69 -3.31 -5.63
C GLU A 14 0.40 -3.98 -6.05
N ILE A 15 0.36 -4.62 -7.21
CA ILE A 15 -0.82 -5.32 -7.65
C ILE A 15 -1.03 -6.57 -6.80
N LYS A 16 0.05 -7.29 -6.54
CA LYS A 16 -0.06 -8.48 -5.71
C LYS A 16 -0.54 -8.13 -4.32
N LEU A 17 0.00 -7.06 -3.77
CA LEU A 17 -0.39 -6.63 -2.44
C LEU A 17 -1.84 -6.16 -2.43
N ALA A 18 -2.26 -5.46 -3.48
CA ALA A 18 -3.64 -5.00 -3.55
C ALA A 18 -4.60 -6.17 -3.57
N VAL A 19 -4.28 -7.21 -4.32
CA VAL A 19 -5.12 -8.40 -4.37
C VAL A 19 -5.19 -9.05 -3.00
N ASP A 20 -4.07 -9.14 -2.32
CA ASP A 20 -4.04 -9.71 -0.98
C ASP A 20 -4.89 -8.90 -0.02
N LEU A 21 -4.82 -7.58 -0.13
CA LEU A 21 -5.61 -6.71 0.74
C LEU A 21 -7.10 -6.86 0.46
N ILE A 22 -7.47 -6.96 -0.81
CA ILE A 22 -8.87 -7.16 -1.17
C ILE A 22 -9.36 -8.47 -0.56
N TYR A 23 -8.57 -9.51 -0.71
CA TYR A 23 -8.94 -10.81 -0.17
C TYR A 23 -9.09 -10.75 1.35
N LEU A 24 -8.16 -10.09 2.01
CA LEU A 24 -8.20 -9.96 3.45
C LEU A 24 -9.46 -9.21 3.89
N LEU A 25 -9.73 -8.08 3.26
CA LEU A 25 -10.87 -7.27 3.64
C LEU A 25 -12.18 -7.98 3.38
N GLU A 26 -12.26 -8.70 2.27
CA GLU A 26 -13.48 -9.40 1.94
C GLU A 26 -13.69 -10.63 2.81
N SER A 27 -12.61 -11.32 3.15
CA SER A 27 -12.76 -12.50 3.99
C SER A 27 -13.12 -12.14 5.44
N HIS A 28 -12.90 -10.89 5.81
CA HIS A 28 -13.31 -10.42 7.13
C HIS A 28 -14.63 -9.66 7.09
N ASP A 29 -15.31 -9.71 5.94
CA ASP A 29 -16.62 -9.07 5.80
C ASP A 29 -16.58 -7.59 6.10
N ILE A 30 -15.51 -6.93 5.69
CA ILE A 30 -15.38 -5.50 5.89
C ILE A 30 -16.24 -4.80 4.86
N GLN A 31 -17.12 -3.92 5.30
CA GLN A 31 -17.98 -3.20 4.38
C GLN A 31 -17.16 -2.26 3.52
N PRO A 32 -17.56 -2.07 2.27
CA PRO A 32 -16.74 -1.26 1.34
C PRO A 32 -16.44 0.13 1.84
N HIS A 33 -17.42 0.82 2.45
CA HIS A 33 -17.15 2.19 2.90
C HIS A 33 -16.17 2.22 4.07
N ILE A 34 -16.19 1.19 4.91
CA ILE A 34 -15.24 1.10 6.00
C ILE A 34 -13.85 0.80 5.43
N ALA A 35 -13.80 -0.10 4.46
CA ALA A 35 -12.52 -0.44 3.83
C ALA A 35 -11.92 0.79 3.16
N LEU A 36 -12.75 1.58 2.48
CA LEU A 36 -12.23 2.77 1.82
C LEU A 36 -11.71 3.79 2.83
N ALA A 37 -12.43 3.97 3.92
CA ALA A 37 -11.97 4.89 4.95
C ALA A 37 -10.66 4.42 5.56
N ALA A 38 -10.56 3.13 5.81
CA ALA A 38 -9.34 2.56 6.38
C ALA A 38 -8.16 2.72 5.43
N LEU A 39 -8.41 2.48 4.15
CA LEU A 39 -7.34 2.59 3.16
C LEU A 39 -6.85 4.03 3.02
N GLU A 40 -7.74 5.01 3.21
CA GLU A 40 -7.30 6.40 3.22
C GLU A 40 -6.35 6.67 4.37
N ILE A 41 -6.64 6.10 5.52
CA ILE A 41 -5.76 6.27 6.67
C ILE A 41 -4.42 5.61 6.40
N VAL A 42 -4.45 4.41 5.86
CA VAL A 42 -3.23 3.68 5.53
C VAL A 42 -2.42 4.46 4.49
N LYS A 43 -3.11 5.00 3.49
CA LYS A 43 -2.44 5.76 2.45
C LYS A 43 -1.70 6.95 3.04
N ARG A 44 -2.37 7.70 3.92
CA ARG A 44 -1.74 8.87 4.53
C ARG A 44 -0.57 8.48 5.38
N ASP A 45 -0.68 7.38 6.09
CA ASP A 45 0.41 6.90 6.92
C ASP A 45 1.64 6.61 6.09
N PHE A 46 1.44 5.92 4.97
CA PHE A 46 2.57 5.57 4.14
C PHE A 46 3.10 6.76 3.35
N GLU A 47 2.25 7.70 3.00
CA GLU A 47 2.72 8.93 2.39
C GLU A 47 3.63 9.67 3.35
N HIS A 48 3.26 9.68 4.62
CA HIS A 48 4.08 10.32 5.64
C HIS A 48 5.40 9.58 5.81
N LYS A 49 5.36 8.27 5.83
CA LYS A 49 6.57 7.48 5.96
C LYS A 49 7.50 7.66 4.78
N LEU A 50 6.93 7.73 3.60
CA LEU A 50 7.73 7.94 2.42
C LEU A 50 8.42 9.29 2.48
N SER A 51 7.70 10.31 2.91
CA SER A 51 8.27 11.63 3.06
C SER A 51 9.35 11.64 4.11
N SER A 52 9.14 10.94 5.21
CA SER A 52 10.14 10.86 6.27
C SER A 52 11.39 10.14 5.81
N ILE A 53 11.22 9.08 5.06
CA ILE A 53 12.36 8.34 4.55
C ILE A 53 13.17 9.22 3.61
N ALA A 54 12.50 9.96 2.75
CA ALA A 54 13.19 10.86 1.84
C ALA A 54 13.93 11.94 2.61
N THR A 55 13.31 12.46 3.65
CA THR A 55 13.96 13.49 4.46
C THR A 55 15.14 12.91 5.20
N LEU A 56 14.99 11.75 5.78
CA LEU A 56 16.07 11.12 6.49
C LEU A 56 17.22 10.81 5.58
N ASP A 57 16.92 10.35 4.37
CA ASP A 57 17.96 10.03 3.44
C ASP A 57 18.73 11.25 3.07
N ALA A 58 18.04 12.37 2.87
CA ALA A 58 18.70 13.61 2.55
C ALA A 58 19.54 14.10 3.71
N GLN A 59 19.06 13.94 4.92
CA GLN A 59 19.82 14.43 6.06
C GLN A 59 20.90 13.49 6.50
N ASN A 60 20.73 12.24 6.25
CA ASN A 60 21.72 11.28 6.65
C ASN A 60 22.99 11.45 5.91
N ARG A 61 22.93 12.06 4.77
CA ARG A 61 24.14 12.32 4.14
C ARG A 61 24.91 13.21 4.94
N SER A 62 24.31 14.06 5.67
CA SER A 62 25.04 14.98 6.47
C SER A 62 25.14 14.49 7.85
N LYS A 63 24.26 13.80 8.48
CA LYS A 63 24.45 13.47 9.77
C LYS A 63 24.46 12.09 9.92
N HIS A 64 24.20 11.37 9.50
CA HIS A 64 24.27 10.21 9.66
C HIS A 64 24.19 9.69 10.78
N ASP A 65 23.82 9.54 11.23
CA ASP A 65 23.81 9.00 12.36
C ASP A 65 23.18 8.12 12.48
#